data_47f6af4bf0c9a65f1183528d25d8bc4d
#
_entry.id   47f6af4bf0c9a65f1183528d25d8bc4d
#
_cell.length_a   1.000
_cell.length_b   1.000
_cell.length_c   1.000
_cell.angle_alpha   90.00
_cell.angle_beta   90.00
_cell.angle_gamma   90.00
#
_symmetry.space_group_name_H-M   'P 1'
#
loop_
_entity.id
_entity.type
_entity.pdbx_description
1 polymer ?
#
loop_
_entity_poly.entity_id
_entity_poly.type
_entity_poly.pdbx_seq_one_letter_code
_entity_poly.pdbx_strand_id
1 'polypeptide(L)'
;MALVPPLTKTPYEAYNCSVDFGTRMVPGDALSIVSVTATLAGQDRTSAVISLTPAPKIVGTSAFWQTFGGVAGAKYVVSVKVVGNPSGQQQEAIVNLVIASKQSVGTLEKTPFESPECSVDFTPNITPGDLLAMQSVTATLSGIDRTASVIRSTPPPQMSGYSALWETYGGLPDAHYVISVKVYGIPSGEQLEASIDLLIEEH
;
A
#
# COMPACT_ATOMS: atom_id res chain seq x y z
N MET A 1 -25.19 0.78 11.86
CA MET A 1 -23.76 0.50 11.58
C MET A 1 -23.61 0.39 10.07
N ALA A 2 -22.77 1.23 9.41
CA ALA A 2 -22.53 1.08 7.98
C ALA A 2 -21.37 0.12 7.78
N LEU A 3 -21.56 -0.88 6.93
CA LEU A 3 -20.50 -1.69 6.39
C LEU A 3 -19.82 -0.87 5.29
N VAL A 4 -18.59 -0.46 5.57
CA VAL A 4 -17.70 0.12 4.55
C VAL A 4 -17.08 -1.05 3.78
N PRO A 5 -16.90 -0.95 2.44
CA PRO A 5 -16.20 -1.98 1.70
C PRO A 5 -14.85 -2.33 2.32
N PRO A 6 -14.43 -3.59 2.28
CA PRO A 6 -13.12 -3.97 2.81
C PRO A 6 -12.01 -3.27 2.03
N LEU A 7 -11.02 -2.76 2.76
CA LEU A 7 -9.79 -2.21 2.20
C LEU A 7 -8.75 -3.32 2.13
N THR A 8 -8.14 -3.51 0.97
CA THR A 8 -7.05 -4.49 0.77
C THR A 8 -5.77 -3.77 0.41
N LYS A 9 -4.65 -4.13 1.08
CA LYS A 9 -3.32 -3.59 0.79
C LYS A 9 -2.22 -4.60 1.14
N THR A 10 -1.02 -4.41 0.63
CA THR A 10 0.16 -5.16 1.06
C THR A 10 0.77 -4.55 2.35
N PRO A 11 1.69 -5.26 3.04
CA PRO A 11 2.35 -4.68 4.22
C PRO A 11 3.12 -3.39 3.97
N TYR A 12 3.63 -3.20 2.74
CA TYR A 12 4.37 -1.99 2.38
C TYR A 12 3.46 -0.80 2.08
N GLU A 13 2.32 -1.04 1.45
CA GLU A 13 1.43 0.02 1.00
C GLU A 13 0.88 0.86 2.15
N ALA A 14 0.75 2.17 1.91
CA ALA A 14 0.11 3.12 2.82
C ALA A 14 -0.97 3.88 2.06
N TYR A 15 -2.21 3.84 2.54
CA TYR A 15 -3.36 4.48 1.90
C TYR A 15 -4.00 5.52 2.80
N ASN A 16 -4.44 6.61 2.18
CA ASN A 16 -5.34 7.56 2.80
C ASN A 16 -6.78 7.01 2.74
N CYS A 17 -7.37 6.84 3.89
CA CYS A 17 -8.70 6.27 4.06
C CYS A 17 -9.68 7.31 4.56
N SER A 18 -10.95 7.17 4.21
CA SER A 18 -12.00 8.03 4.74
C SER A 18 -13.32 7.30 4.93
N VAL A 19 -14.13 7.80 5.86
CA VAL A 19 -15.54 7.40 6.06
C VAL A 19 -16.37 8.65 6.21
N ASP A 20 -17.44 8.76 5.43
CA ASP A 20 -18.42 9.83 5.55
C ASP A 20 -19.53 9.47 6.56
N PHE A 21 -19.78 10.37 7.49
CA PHE A 21 -20.85 10.28 8.50
C PHE A 21 -22.01 11.21 8.22
N GLY A 22 -22.01 11.98 7.11
CA GLY A 22 -22.98 13.03 6.82
C GLY A 22 -24.44 12.62 6.91
N THR A 23 -24.76 11.41 6.40
CA THR A 23 -26.14 10.89 6.44
C THR A 23 -26.60 10.42 7.82
N ARG A 24 -25.72 10.40 8.81
CA ARG A 24 -25.98 9.92 10.18
C ARG A 24 -25.89 11.01 11.24
N MET A 25 -25.55 12.20 10.81
CA MET A 25 -25.40 13.33 11.71
C MET A 25 -26.71 14.07 11.95
N VAL A 26 -26.82 14.63 13.14
CA VAL A 26 -27.87 15.65 13.39
C VAL A 26 -27.53 16.90 12.56
N PRO A 27 -28.49 17.45 11.80
CA PRO A 27 -28.26 18.69 11.06
C PRO A 27 -27.74 19.81 11.97
N GLY A 28 -26.62 20.44 11.54
CA GLY A 28 -25.96 21.50 12.29
C GLY A 28 -24.84 21.03 13.22
N ASP A 29 -24.63 19.72 13.41
CA ASP A 29 -23.49 19.23 14.16
C ASP A 29 -22.17 19.38 13.40
N ALA A 30 -21.12 19.75 14.11
CA ALA A 30 -19.73 19.59 13.69
C ALA A 30 -19.17 18.26 14.25
N LEU A 31 -18.40 17.53 13.44
CA LEU A 31 -17.78 16.26 13.87
C LEU A 31 -16.45 16.48 14.59
N SER A 32 -16.20 15.62 15.58
CA SER A 32 -14.88 15.41 16.18
C SER A 32 -14.54 13.93 16.24
N ILE A 33 -13.26 13.56 16.00
CA ILE A 33 -12.79 12.18 16.17
C ILE A 33 -12.68 11.87 17.66
N VAL A 34 -13.29 10.77 18.07
CA VAL A 34 -13.10 10.18 19.41
C VAL A 34 -11.92 9.22 19.37
N SER A 35 -11.90 8.31 18.38
CA SER A 35 -10.79 7.38 18.19
C SER A 35 -10.80 6.77 16.78
N VAL A 36 -9.60 6.39 16.31
CA VAL A 36 -9.40 5.45 15.21
C VAL A 36 -8.52 4.34 15.75
N THR A 37 -9.07 3.14 15.85
CA THR A 37 -8.38 1.99 16.43
C THR A 37 -8.44 0.79 15.49
N ALA A 38 -7.45 -0.11 15.59
CA ALA A 38 -7.43 -1.34 14.83
C ALA A 38 -7.17 -2.54 15.73
N THR A 39 -7.91 -3.62 15.53
CA THR A 39 -7.72 -4.87 16.26
C THR A 39 -7.45 -6.04 15.33
N LEU A 40 -6.64 -6.99 15.80
CA LEU A 40 -6.40 -8.29 15.16
C LEU A 40 -6.74 -9.38 16.19
N ALA A 41 -7.70 -10.24 15.88
CA ALA A 41 -8.18 -11.27 16.81
C ALA A 41 -8.53 -10.70 18.20
N GLY A 42 -9.15 -9.50 18.26
CA GLY A 42 -9.55 -8.83 19.49
C GLY A 42 -8.42 -8.11 20.25
N GLN A 43 -7.17 -8.23 19.81
CA GLN A 43 -6.03 -7.53 20.41
C GLN A 43 -5.81 -6.19 19.71
N ASP A 44 -5.53 -5.13 20.48
CA ASP A 44 -5.18 -3.82 19.92
C ASP A 44 -3.88 -3.91 19.11
N ARG A 45 -3.96 -3.47 17.85
CA ARG A 45 -2.88 -3.39 16.88
C ARG A 45 -2.86 -2.05 16.17
N THR A 46 -3.44 -1.03 16.75
CA THR A 46 -3.58 0.32 16.16
C THR A 46 -2.25 0.84 15.65
N SER A 47 -1.21 0.82 16.47
CA SER A 47 0.13 1.30 16.11
C SER A 47 0.82 0.48 15.00
N ALA A 48 0.31 -0.70 14.67
CA ALA A 48 0.86 -1.53 13.60
C ALA A 48 0.28 -1.21 12.23
N VAL A 49 -0.89 -0.55 12.16
CA VAL A 49 -1.62 -0.36 10.90
C VAL A 49 -2.27 1.02 10.73
N ILE A 50 -2.32 1.87 11.76
CA ILE A 50 -2.87 3.24 11.70
C ILE A 50 -1.75 4.24 11.96
N SER A 51 -1.52 5.14 11.00
CA SER A 51 -0.53 6.22 11.16
C SER A 51 -1.05 7.30 12.11
N LEU A 52 -0.19 7.73 13.01
CA LEU A 52 -0.41 8.90 13.86
C LEU A 52 0.26 10.16 13.28
N THR A 53 0.95 10.03 12.15
CA THR A 53 1.60 11.13 11.44
C THR A 53 1.43 10.95 9.93
N PRO A 54 0.50 11.69 9.30
CA PRO A 54 -0.42 12.66 9.91
C PRO A 54 -1.48 12.01 10.83
N ALA A 55 -1.87 12.73 11.86
CA ALA A 55 -2.93 12.28 12.76
C ALA A 55 -4.29 12.20 12.03
N PRO A 56 -5.18 11.26 12.43
CA PRO A 56 -6.55 11.23 11.95
C PRO A 56 -7.24 12.58 12.12
N LYS A 57 -8.03 13.01 11.13
CA LYS A 57 -8.69 14.34 11.11
C LYS A 57 -10.09 14.28 10.53
N ILE A 58 -10.89 15.30 10.84
CA ILE A 58 -12.19 15.55 10.19
C ILE A 58 -12.02 16.61 9.09
N VAL A 59 -12.67 16.36 7.96
CA VAL A 59 -12.88 17.35 6.90
C VAL A 59 -14.36 17.28 6.49
N GLY A 60 -15.10 18.34 6.77
CA GLY A 60 -16.57 18.34 6.60
C GLY A 60 -17.23 17.27 7.49
N THR A 61 -17.93 16.34 6.86
CA THR A 61 -18.62 15.21 7.52
C THR A 61 -17.82 13.91 7.48
N SER A 62 -16.59 13.95 6.99
CA SER A 62 -15.76 12.73 6.81
C SER A 62 -14.59 12.70 7.79
N ALA A 63 -14.35 11.52 8.34
CA ALA A 63 -13.16 11.18 9.10
C ALA A 63 -12.09 10.61 8.15
N PHE A 64 -10.87 11.14 8.22
CA PHE A 64 -9.72 10.73 7.42
C PHE A 64 -8.62 10.16 8.31
N TRP A 65 -7.98 9.10 7.87
CA TRP A 65 -6.79 8.52 8.51
C TRP A 65 -5.91 7.85 7.45
N GLN A 66 -4.68 7.53 7.80
CA GLN A 66 -3.77 6.78 6.95
C GLN A 66 -3.52 5.39 7.54
N THR A 67 -3.58 4.36 6.69
CA THR A 67 -3.15 2.99 7.02
C THR A 67 -1.72 2.76 6.52
N PHE A 68 -0.96 1.93 7.24
CA PHE A 68 0.39 1.50 6.84
C PHE A 68 0.67 0.10 7.41
N GLY A 69 1.81 -0.51 7.08
CA GLY A 69 2.29 -1.74 7.72
C GLY A 69 1.30 -2.89 7.69
N GLY A 70 1.29 -3.66 8.77
CA GLY A 70 0.45 -4.85 8.96
C GLY A 70 1.16 -6.16 8.61
N VAL A 71 0.61 -7.28 9.07
CA VAL A 71 1.14 -8.62 8.84
C VAL A 71 0.46 -9.23 7.61
N ALA A 72 1.23 -9.72 6.65
CA ALA A 72 0.70 -10.38 5.44
C ALA A 72 -0.25 -11.53 5.80
N GLY A 73 -1.38 -11.60 5.13
CA GLY A 73 -2.46 -12.56 5.39
C GLY A 73 -3.39 -12.19 6.55
N ALA A 74 -3.08 -11.15 7.33
CA ALA A 74 -3.91 -10.74 8.47
C ALA A 74 -5.14 -9.93 8.02
N LYS A 75 -6.19 -10.02 8.84
CA LYS A 75 -7.43 -9.23 8.68
C LYS A 75 -7.64 -8.41 9.96
N TYR A 76 -7.50 -7.11 9.85
CA TYR A 76 -7.72 -6.17 10.95
C TYR A 76 -9.14 -5.60 10.89
N VAL A 77 -9.69 -5.30 12.04
CA VAL A 77 -10.95 -4.56 12.18
C VAL A 77 -10.60 -3.15 12.62
N VAL A 78 -10.83 -2.17 11.76
CA VAL A 78 -10.63 -0.74 12.07
C VAL A 78 -11.95 -0.14 12.53
N SER A 79 -11.97 0.44 13.73
CA SER A 79 -13.11 1.17 14.29
C SER A 79 -12.81 2.66 14.27
N VAL A 80 -13.68 3.42 13.61
CA VAL A 80 -13.64 4.88 13.55
C VAL A 80 -14.80 5.42 14.35
N LYS A 81 -14.54 6.10 15.47
CA LYS A 81 -15.55 6.69 16.35
C LYS A 81 -15.50 8.21 16.28
N VAL A 82 -16.65 8.81 16.11
CA VAL A 82 -16.82 10.26 16.05
C VAL A 82 -17.95 10.71 16.98
N VAL A 83 -17.94 11.99 17.35
CA VAL A 83 -19.01 12.63 18.10
C VAL A 83 -19.43 13.92 17.42
N GLY A 84 -20.74 14.13 17.34
CA GLY A 84 -21.37 15.38 16.85
C GLY A 84 -21.46 16.42 17.95
N ASN A 85 -21.18 17.67 17.64
CA ASN A 85 -21.29 18.81 18.55
C ASN A 85 -22.19 19.89 17.91
N PRO A 86 -23.27 20.34 18.57
CA PRO A 86 -23.54 20.27 20.00
C PRO A 86 -24.36 19.06 20.48
N SER A 87 -24.86 18.17 19.58
CA SER A 87 -25.79 17.10 19.99
C SER A 87 -25.21 16.07 20.96
N GLY A 88 -23.88 15.87 20.95
CA GLY A 88 -23.21 14.79 21.70
C GLY A 88 -23.44 13.39 21.12
N GLN A 89 -24.10 13.27 19.97
CA GLN A 89 -24.40 11.98 19.34
C GLN A 89 -23.10 11.31 18.90
N GLN A 90 -22.90 10.06 19.34
CA GLN A 90 -21.75 9.25 18.93
C GLN A 90 -22.10 8.36 17.73
N GLN A 91 -21.17 8.26 16.78
CA GLN A 91 -21.27 7.40 15.61
C GLN A 91 -20.01 6.54 15.50
N GLU A 92 -20.20 5.31 14.99
CA GLU A 92 -19.11 4.37 14.73
C GLU A 92 -19.22 3.79 13.31
N ALA A 93 -18.08 3.68 12.65
CA ALA A 93 -17.95 2.94 11.41
C ALA A 93 -16.88 1.84 11.59
N ILE A 94 -17.15 0.68 11.02
CA ILE A 94 -16.23 -0.46 11.01
C ILE A 94 -15.74 -0.68 9.59
N VAL A 95 -14.42 -0.75 9.43
CA VAL A 95 -13.73 -1.04 8.17
C VAL A 95 -12.90 -2.30 8.35
N ASN A 96 -13.08 -3.29 7.47
CA ASN A 96 -12.22 -4.46 7.44
C ASN A 96 -10.98 -4.14 6.61
N LEU A 97 -9.79 -4.20 7.22
CA LEU A 97 -8.50 -4.02 6.55
C LEU A 97 -7.84 -5.39 6.36
N VAL A 98 -7.71 -5.80 5.11
CA VAL A 98 -7.06 -7.05 4.72
C VAL A 98 -5.64 -6.74 4.26
N ILE A 99 -4.65 -7.35 4.90
CA ILE A 99 -3.26 -7.26 4.46
C ILE A 99 -3.00 -8.45 3.54
N ALA A 100 -3.01 -8.20 2.24
CA ALA A 100 -2.73 -9.24 1.26
C ALA A 100 -1.27 -9.69 1.34
N SER A 101 -1.01 -10.93 1.01
CA SER A 101 0.33 -11.36 0.60
C SER A 101 0.68 -10.63 -0.69
N LYS A 102 1.97 -10.43 -0.95
CA LYS A 102 2.41 -9.88 -2.23
C LYS A 102 1.81 -10.72 -3.36
N GLN A 103 1.11 -10.06 -4.29
CA GLN A 103 0.67 -10.68 -5.52
C GLN A 103 1.62 -10.26 -6.64
N SER A 104 2.08 -11.24 -7.42
CA SER A 104 2.80 -10.95 -8.65
C SER A 104 1.86 -10.28 -9.65
N VAL A 105 2.29 -9.17 -10.23
CA VAL A 105 1.56 -8.48 -11.31
C VAL A 105 1.92 -9.04 -12.68
N GLY A 106 2.90 -9.96 -12.76
CA GLY A 106 3.32 -10.62 -13.99
C GLY A 106 4.53 -11.52 -13.77
N THR A 107 4.82 -12.32 -14.79
CA THR A 107 6.02 -13.16 -14.86
C THR A 107 6.88 -12.67 -16.00
N LEU A 108 8.18 -12.54 -15.77
CA LEU A 108 9.20 -12.28 -16.76
C LEU A 108 10.08 -13.53 -16.87
N GLU A 109 10.25 -14.03 -18.08
CA GLU A 109 11.14 -15.16 -18.39
C GLU A 109 12.32 -14.64 -19.18
N LYS A 110 13.54 -15.09 -18.85
CA LYS A 110 14.76 -14.75 -19.57
C LYS A 110 15.85 -15.76 -19.31
N THR A 111 16.86 -15.77 -20.20
CA THR A 111 18.10 -16.51 -19.96
C THR A 111 19.08 -15.69 -19.09
N PRO A 112 20.14 -16.29 -18.51
CA PRO A 112 21.17 -15.56 -17.77
C PRO A 112 21.88 -14.47 -18.59
N PHE A 113 21.91 -14.61 -19.92
CA PHE A 113 22.63 -13.71 -20.84
C PHE A 113 21.78 -12.54 -21.34
N GLU A 114 20.47 -12.60 -21.17
CA GLU A 114 19.56 -11.55 -21.59
C GLU A 114 19.50 -10.42 -20.56
N SER A 115 19.30 -9.21 -21.06
CA SER A 115 19.17 -7.99 -20.25
C SER A 115 17.94 -7.18 -20.70
N PRO A 116 16.71 -7.69 -20.49
CA PRO A 116 15.52 -6.96 -20.88
C PRO A 116 15.30 -5.72 -20.01
N GLU A 117 14.81 -4.67 -20.67
CA GLU A 117 14.20 -3.53 -19.98
C GLU A 117 12.80 -3.92 -19.49
N CYS A 118 12.50 -3.59 -18.26
CA CYS A 118 11.27 -3.94 -17.57
C CYS A 118 10.53 -2.69 -17.11
N SER A 119 9.20 -2.79 -17.04
CA SER A 119 8.38 -1.70 -16.53
C SER A 119 7.16 -2.18 -15.77
N VAL A 120 6.71 -1.35 -14.81
CA VAL A 120 5.41 -1.50 -14.14
C VAL A 120 4.70 -0.15 -14.14
N ASP A 121 3.45 -0.15 -14.58
CA ASP A 121 2.57 1.01 -14.57
C ASP A 121 1.74 1.05 -13.29
N PHE A 122 1.85 2.15 -12.53
CA PHE A 122 1.11 2.40 -11.30
C PHE A 122 -0.12 3.30 -11.50
N THR A 123 -0.41 3.75 -12.73
CA THR A 123 -1.55 4.65 -13.04
C THR A 123 -2.87 4.22 -12.39
N PRO A 124 -3.26 2.93 -12.37
CA PRO A 124 -4.54 2.51 -11.81
C PRO A 124 -4.67 2.71 -10.29
N ASN A 125 -3.55 2.88 -9.58
CA ASN A 125 -3.50 2.85 -8.12
C ASN A 125 -3.03 4.17 -7.51
N ILE A 126 -2.87 5.23 -8.33
CA ILE A 126 -2.34 6.51 -7.85
C ILE A 126 -3.47 7.46 -7.42
N THR A 127 -3.24 8.19 -6.33
CA THR A 127 -4.11 9.31 -5.96
C THR A 127 -4.04 10.41 -7.01
N PRO A 128 -5.20 10.89 -7.54
CA PRO A 128 -5.22 11.95 -8.53
C PRO A 128 -4.45 13.20 -8.07
N GLY A 129 -3.53 13.68 -8.89
CA GLY A 129 -2.69 14.85 -8.61
C GLY A 129 -1.33 14.51 -8.00
N ASP A 130 -1.05 13.26 -7.64
CA ASP A 130 0.28 12.85 -7.20
C ASP A 130 1.25 12.70 -8.38
N LEU A 131 2.51 12.99 -8.09
CA LEU A 131 3.66 12.53 -8.86
C LEU A 131 4.25 11.32 -8.15
N LEU A 132 4.77 10.35 -8.90
CA LEU A 132 5.43 9.19 -8.30
C LEU A 132 6.95 9.37 -8.23
N ALA A 133 7.52 8.98 -7.09
CA ALA A 133 8.95 8.86 -6.92
C ALA A 133 9.34 7.40 -6.63
N MET A 134 10.45 6.96 -7.26
CA MET A 134 11.03 5.64 -7.03
C MET A 134 11.57 5.56 -5.60
N GLN A 135 11.19 4.53 -4.86
CA GLN A 135 11.81 4.21 -3.59
C GLN A 135 12.86 3.12 -3.74
N SER A 136 12.50 2.00 -4.36
CA SER A 136 13.44 0.90 -4.60
C SER A 136 12.94 -0.08 -5.65
N VAL A 137 13.87 -0.75 -6.31
CA VAL A 137 13.67 -2.00 -7.03
C VAL A 137 14.61 -3.03 -6.42
N THR A 138 14.07 -4.10 -5.89
CA THR A 138 14.83 -5.16 -5.21
C THR A 138 14.45 -6.52 -5.75
N ALA A 139 15.39 -7.47 -5.73
CA ALA A 139 15.15 -8.84 -6.12
C ALA A 139 15.56 -9.80 -5.00
N THR A 140 14.71 -10.80 -4.73
CA THR A 140 15.02 -11.84 -3.73
C THR A 140 14.90 -13.22 -4.35
N LEU A 141 15.77 -14.14 -3.90
CA LEU A 141 15.71 -15.57 -4.18
C LEU A 141 15.51 -16.31 -2.84
N SER A 142 14.39 -16.99 -2.68
CA SER A 142 14.02 -17.64 -1.42
C SER A 142 14.11 -16.72 -0.20
N GLY A 143 13.71 -15.43 -0.37
CA GLY A 143 13.73 -14.41 0.69
C GLY A 143 15.10 -13.76 0.95
N ILE A 144 16.17 -14.19 0.27
CA ILE A 144 17.50 -13.61 0.39
C ILE A 144 17.67 -12.54 -0.68
N ASP A 145 18.16 -11.35 -0.30
CA ASP A 145 18.44 -10.27 -1.24
C ASP A 145 19.49 -10.69 -2.29
N ARG A 146 19.12 -10.55 -3.56
CA ARG A 146 19.95 -10.83 -4.73
C ARG A 146 19.89 -9.67 -5.74
N THR A 147 19.50 -8.50 -5.32
CA THR A 147 19.31 -7.32 -6.17
C THR A 147 20.53 -7.06 -7.06
N ALA A 148 21.73 -7.04 -6.48
CA ALA A 148 22.96 -6.80 -7.22
C ALA A 148 23.31 -7.89 -8.23
N SER A 149 22.62 -9.04 -8.21
CA SER A 149 22.86 -10.15 -9.15
C SER A 149 21.93 -10.12 -10.35
N VAL A 150 20.81 -9.39 -10.28
CA VAL A 150 19.77 -9.43 -11.31
C VAL A 150 19.17 -8.07 -11.69
N ILE A 151 19.41 -7.01 -10.92
CA ILE A 151 18.97 -5.64 -11.23
C ILE A 151 20.19 -4.79 -11.55
N ARG A 152 20.19 -4.19 -12.76
CA ARG A 152 21.27 -3.32 -13.19
C ARG A 152 21.24 -1.99 -12.42
N SER A 153 22.41 -1.57 -11.93
CA SER A 153 22.55 -0.31 -11.19
C SER A 153 22.96 0.87 -12.10
N THR A 154 23.31 0.58 -13.37
CA THR A 154 23.73 1.60 -14.35
C THR A 154 23.16 1.27 -15.75
N PRO A 155 22.15 2.01 -16.24
CA PRO A 155 21.45 3.07 -15.50
C PRO A 155 20.68 2.54 -14.29
N PRO A 156 20.49 3.37 -13.26
CA PRO A 156 19.70 2.97 -12.10
C PRO A 156 18.21 2.88 -12.46
N PRO A 157 17.41 2.09 -11.71
CA PRO A 157 15.96 2.13 -11.81
C PRO A 157 15.41 3.55 -11.68
N GLN A 158 14.44 3.92 -12.51
CA GLN A 158 13.92 5.28 -12.59
C GLN A 158 12.42 5.32 -12.86
N MET A 159 11.80 6.48 -12.61
CA MET A 159 10.42 6.75 -13.01
C MET A 159 10.36 7.41 -14.38
N SER A 160 9.37 7.00 -15.18
CA SER A 160 8.95 7.69 -16.42
C SER A 160 7.44 7.91 -16.34
N GLY A 161 7.03 9.13 -15.95
CA GLY A 161 5.64 9.40 -15.61
C GLY A 161 5.20 8.54 -14.42
N TYR A 162 4.21 7.70 -14.62
CA TYR A 162 3.68 6.77 -13.60
C TYR A 162 4.22 5.34 -13.73
N SER A 163 5.19 5.13 -14.62
CA SER A 163 5.83 3.83 -14.81
C SER A 163 7.21 3.78 -14.16
N ALA A 164 7.47 2.74 -13.38
CA ALA A 164 8.80 2.39 -12.92
C ALA A 164 9.53 1.61 -14.01
N LEU A 165 10.76 1.98 -14.33
CA LEU A 165 11.60 1.36 -15.36
C LEU A 165 12.88 0.84 -14.70
N TRP A 166 13.32 -0.35 -15.10
CA TRP A 166 14.61 -0.93 -14.69
C TRP A 166 15.08 -1.96 -15.73
N GLU A 167 16.33 -2.33 -15.65
CA GLU A 167 16.92 -3.37 -16.49
C GLU A 167 17.31 -4.56 -15.62
N THR A 168 16.97 -5.77 -16.06
CA THR A 168 17.44 -7.01 -15.43
C THR A 168 18.69 -7.51 -16.18
N TYR A 169 19.56 -8.26 -15.47
CA TYR A 169 20.72 -8.93 -16.07
C TYR A 169 21.08 -10.17 -15.25
N GLY A 170 21.98 -11.01 -15.77
CA GLY A 170 22.51 -12.16 -15.03
C GLY A 170 21.41 -13.08 -14.48
N GLY A 171 21.58 -13.53 -13.25
CA GLY A 171 20.73 -14.50 -12.56
C GLY A 171 21.30 -15.91 -12.63
N LEU A 172 20.94 -16.75 -11.67
CA LEU A 172 21.30 -18.17 -11.65
C LEU A 172 20.34 -18.94 -12.57
N PRO A 173 20.83 -19.87 -13.40
CA PRO A 173 19.97 -20.76 -14.18
C PRO A 173 18.94 -21.47 -13.29
N ASP A 174 17.75 -21.70 -13.84
CA ASP A 174 16.60 -22.37 -13.19
C ASP A 174 16.15 -21.71 -11.87
N ALA A 175 16.55 -20.46 -11.62
CA ALA A 175 16.17 -19.73 -10.42
C ALA A 175 14.90 -18.90 -10.63
N HIS A 176 14.08 -18.86 -9.56
CA HIS A 176 12.89 -18.02 -9.47
C HIS A 176 13.16 -16.88 -8.49
N TYR A 177 13.28 -15.68 -9.01
CA TYR A 177 13.41 -14.46 -8.21
C TYR A 177 12.06 -13.74 -8.09
N VAL A 178 11.87 -13.05 -6.97
CA VAL A 178 10.76 -12.11 -6.80
C VAL A 178 11.33 -10.70 -6.83
N ILE A 179 10.97 -9.92 -7.86
CA ILE A 179 11.29 -8.49 -7.95
C ILE A 179 10.19 -7.70 -7.24
N SER A 180 10.58 -6.80 -6.34
CA SER A 180 9.68 -5.87 -5.66
C SER A 180 10.02 -4.44 -6.08
N VAL A 181 9.05 -3.77 -6.68
CA VAL A 181 9.13 -2.37 -7.11
C VAL A 181 8.31 -1.53 -6.15
N LYS A 182 8.94 -0.57 -5.49
CA LYS A 182 8.30 0.31 -4.50
C LYS A 182 8.39 1.76 -4.93
N VAL A 183 7.26 2.45 -4.87
CA VAL A 183 7.15 3.86 -5.21
C VAL A 183 6.31 4.58 -4.15
N TYR A 184 6.40 5.92 -4.11
CA TYR A 184 5.55 6.73 -3.25
C TYR A 184 5.03 7.96 -3.99
N GLY A 185 3.79 8.36 -3.64
CA GLY A 185 3.10 9.53 -4.20
C GLY A 185 3.49 10.82 -3.50
N ILE A 186 3.63 11.90 -4.27
CA ILE A 186 3.90 13.26 -3.79
C ILE A 186 2.79 14.18 -4.29
N PRO A 187 2.02 14.87 -3.44
CA PRO A 187 2.25 15.11 -2.00
C PRO A 187 1.52 14.16 -1.05
N SER A 188 0.77 13.15 -1.50
CA SER A 188 -0.08 12.32 -0.61
C SER A 188 0.71 11.50 0.41
N GLY A 189 1.95 11.11 0.08
CA GLY A 189 2.75 10.16 0.86
C GLY A 189 2.26 8.72 0.78
N GLU A 190 1.34 8.40 -0.13
CA GLU A 190 0.90 7.01 -0.37
C GLU A 190 2.05 6.16 -0.87
N GLN A 191 2.13 4.94 -0.37
CA GLN A 191 3.15 3.96 -0.77
C GLN A 191 2.49 2.84 -1.55
N LEU A 192 3.05 2.55 -2.73
CA LEU A 192 2.57 1.51 -3.64
C LEU A 192 3.68 0.49 -3.88
N GLU A 193 3.30 -0.79 -3.99
CA GLU A 193 4.22 -1.89 -4.27
C GLU A 193 3.68 -2.78 -5.38
N ALA A 194 4.54 -3.14 -6.33
CA ALA A 194 4.29 -4.20 -7.29
C ALA A 194 5.34 -5.31 -7.15
N SER A 195 4.93 -6.55 -7.34
CA SER A 195 5.83 -7.70 -7.37
C SER A 195 5.77 -8.38 -8.74
N ILE A 196 6.93 -8.80 -9.25
CA ILE A 196 7.08 -9.52 -10.51
C ILE A 196 7.88 -10.78 -10.24
N ASP A 197 7.42 -11.91 -10.78
CA ASP A 197 8.18 -13.15 -10.78
C ASP A 197 9.16 -13.11 -11.95
N LEU A 198 10.46 -13.32 -11.67
CA LEU A 198 11.51 -13.43 -12.68
C LEU A 198 12.01 -14.87 -12.71
N LEU A 199 11.78 -15.56 -13.81
CA LEU A 199 12.25 -16.91 -14.08
C LEU A 199 13.50 -16.83 -14.97
N ILE A 200 14.57 -17.48 -14.56
CA ILE A 200 15.80 -17.61 -15.35
C ILE A 200 15.83 -19.02 -15.94
N GLU A 201 15.65 -19.11 -17.25
CA GLU A 201 15.65 -20.38 -17.96
C GLU A 201 17.05 -20.75 -18.44
N GLU A 202 17.42 -22.02 -18.34
CA GLU A 202 18.62 -22.58 -18.98
C GLU A 202 18.26 -23.02 -20.41
N HIS A 203 18.98 -22.49 -21.42
CA HIS A 203 18.90 -22.92 -22.82
C HIS A 203 20.23 -23.45 -23.29
#